data_38f149a32371874a37b11c4202d6194b
#
_entry.id   38f149a32371874a37b11c4202d6194b
#
_cell.length_a   1.000
_cell.length_b   1.000
_cell.length_c   1.000
_cell.angle_alpha   90.00
_cell.angle_beta   90.00
_cell.angle_gamma   90.00
#
_symmetry.space_group_name_H-M   'P 1'
#
loop_
_entity.id
_entity.type
_entity.pdbx_description
1 polymer ?
#
loop_
_entity_poly.entity_id
_entity_poly.type
_entity_poly.pdbx_seq_one_letter_code
_entity_poly.pdbx_strand_id
1 'polypeptide(L)'
;AMLDEQEHIPGVKRQDLYTTVTGINHFTWITSASYQGMDLMPLYARFVDEHPEGIQLGSDNWMNSHFACAHKVKFDLFQRYGAIAAAGDRHLVEFLPQWYLHSPETAHQWKFDLTPVSWREDDLKKRMQRSDDLLSGKEPLDLTPSGEEGHLLLKALLGLGNIVSNVNVPNQGQIPNLPIGAVVETNALFSRGRIDPICAGDMPSNILPLVARHVYNQENILQAAL
;
A
#
# COMPACT_ATOMS: atom_id res chain seq x y z
N ALA A 1 -8.71 10.55 -8.70
CA ALA A 1 -9.33 11.61 -7.90
C ALA A 1 -8.54 12.92 -8.02
N MET A 2 -7.37 13.06 -7.39
CA MET A 2 -6.56 14.29 -7.37
C MET A 2 -6.33 14.91 -8.76
N LEU A 3 -5.82 14.16 -9.74
CA LEU A 3 -5.58 14.65 -11.11
C LEU A 3 -6.88 15.04 -11.84
N ASP A 4 -7.97 14.33 -11.56
CA ASP A 4 -9.28 14.64 -12.12
C ASP A 4 -9.89 15.89 -11.48
N GLU A 5 -9.77 16.01 -10.16
CA GLU A 5 -10.35 17.11 -9.38
C GLU A 5 -9.61 18.43 -9.56
N GLN A 6 -8.27 18.42 -9.49
CA GLN A 6 -7.47 19.64 -9.49
C GLN A 6 -6.96 20.06 -10.88
N GLU A 7 -6.64 19.10 -11.74
CA GLU A 7 -6.05 19.35 -13.06
C GLU A 7 -6.96 18.97 -14.22
N HIS A 8 -8.17 18.50 -13.92
CA HIS A 8 -9.15 18.07 -14.94
C HIS A 8 -8.61 17.03 -15.93
N ILE A 9 -7.76 16.11 -15.44
CA ILE A 9 -7.18 15.01 -16.22
C ILE A 9 -7.86 13.69 -15.82
N PRO A 10 -9.00 13.33 -16.45
CA PRO A 10 -9.73 12.12 -16.12
C PRO A 10 -9.05 10.86 -16.68
N GLY A 11 -9.35 9.71 -16.09
CA GLY A 11 -9.02 8.42 -16.66
C GLY A 11 -7.55 8.01 -16.54
N VAL A 12 -6.74 8.69 -15.75
CA VAL A 12 -5.36 8.32 -15.46
C VAL A 12 -5.32 6.96 -14.77
N LYS A 13 -4.58 6.02 -15.32
CA LYS A 13 -4.40 4.69 -14.76
C LYS A 13 -3.13 4.64 -13.91
N ARG A 14 -3.08 3.69 -12.97
CA ARG A 14 -1.90 3.47 -12.12
C ARG A 14 -0.62 3.30 -12.94
N GLN A 15 -0.68 2.57 -14.03
CA GLN A 15 0.47 2.32 -14.93
C GLN A 15 1.00 3.56 -15.64
N ASP A 16 0.23 4.66 -15.66
CA ASP A 16 0.65 5.93 -16.27
C ASP A 16 1.45 6.80 -15.28
N LEU A 17 1.51 6.37 -14.01
CA LEU A 17 2.20 7.07 -12.94
C LEU A 17 3.58 6.47 -12.71
N TYR A 18 4.59 7.32 -12.63
CA TYR A 18 5.92 6.95 -12.18
C TYR A 18 6.07 7.31 -10.71
N THR A 19 6.39 6.32 -9.88
CA THR A 19 6.54 6.51 -8.43
C THR A 19 7.84 5.90 -7.96
N THR A 20 8.51 6.53 -7.01
CA THR A 20 9.60 5.92 -6.24
C THR A 20 9.03 5.41 -4.92
N VAL A 21 9.03 4.09 -4.77
CA VAL A 21 8.50 3.40 -3.59
C VAL A 21 9.65 2.88 -2.75
N THR A 22 9.61 3.12 -1.45
CA THR A 22 10.63 2.69 -0.48
C THR A 22 9.98 2.31 0.85
N GLY A 23 10.45 1.25 1.49
CA GLY A 23 9.94 0.82 2.80
C GLY A 23 9.87 -0.68 2.95
N ILE A 24 8.90 -1.13 3.74
CA ILE A 24 8.58 -2.55 3.99
C ILE A 24 7.10 -2.80 3.72
N ASN A 25 6.70 -4.06 3.59
CA ASN A 25 5.33 -4.44 3.31
C ASN A 25 4.32 -3.76 4.24
N HIS A 26 3.28 -3.15 3.67
CA HIS A 26 2.25 -2.33 4.32
C HIS A 26 2.76 -1.03 4.99
N PHE A 27 4.06 -0.77 4.99
CA PHE A 27 4.64 0.47 5.50
C PHE A 27 5.64 1.06 4.49
N THR A 28 5.21 1.09 3.25
CA THR A 28 5.91 1.74 2.13
C THR A 28 5.56 3.22 2.04
N TRP A 29 6.50 3.97 1.50
CA TRP A 29 6.41 5.40 1.29
C TRP A 29 6.72 5.73 -0.17
N ILE A 30 5.97 6.66 -0.73
CA ILE A 30 6.22 7.21 -2.06
C ILE A 30 6.94 8.54 -1.86
N THR A 31 8.21 8.58 -2.25
CA THR A 31 9.08 9.75 -2.09
C THR A 31 9.08 10.67 -3.30
N SER A 32 8.68 10.15 -4.45
CA SER A 32 8.42 10.94 -5.66
C SER A 32 7.30 10.31 -6.47
N ALA A 33 6.52 11.15 -7.13
CA ALA A 33 5.46 10.73 -8.05
C ALA A 33 5.39 11.69 -9.23
N SER A 34 5.23 11.16 -10.44
CA SER A 34 5.06 11.98 -11.65
C SER A 34 4.10 11.36 -12.64
N TYR A 35 3.49 12.24 -13.44
CA TYR A 35 2.63 11.90 -14.58
C TYR A 35 3.05 12.71 -15.79
N GLN A 36 3.47 12.05 -16.86
CA GLN A 36 3.94 12.71 -18.12
C GLN A 36 4.97 13.83 -17.89
N GLY A 37 5.87 13.66 -16.92
CA GLY A 37 6.89 14.65 -16.57
C GLY A 37 6.44 15.73 -15.56
N MET A 38 5.17 15.78 -15.22
CA MET A 38 4.64 16.65 -14.15
C MET A 38 4.96 16.03 -12.79
N ASP A 39 5.58 16.80 -11.88
CA ASP A 39 5.74 16.42 -10.48
C ASP A 39 4.38 16.47 -9.76
N LEU A 40 3.96 15.36 -9.17
CA LEU A 40 2.69 15.24 -8.47
C LEU A 40 2.77 15.55 -6.98
N MET A 41 3.95 15.69 -6.40
CA MET A 41 4.10 15.93 -4.96
C MET A 41 3.51 17.27 -4.52
N PRO A 42 3.75 18.41 -5.23
CA PRO A 42 3.09 19.68 -4.91
C PRO A 42 1.57 19.63 -5.08
N LEU A 43 1.09 18.90 -6.09
CA LEU A 43 -0.34 18.70 -6.32
C LEU A 43 -0.98 17.91 -5.17
N TYR A 44 -0.29 16.84 -4.73
CA TYR A 44 -0.75 16.05 -3.58
C TYR A 44 -0.76 16.88 -2.28
N ALA A 45 0.23 17.75 -2.07
CA ALA A 45 0.26 18.65 -0.92
C ALA A 45 -0.99 19.56 -0.89
N ARG A 46 -1.30 20.22 -2.01
CA ARG A 46 -2.50 21.04 -2.15
C ARG A 46 -3.78 20.23 -1.90
N PHE A 47 -3.87 19.03 -2.46
CA PHE A 47 -5.01 18.15 -2.26
C PHE A 47 -5.21 17.75 -0.79
N VAL A 48 -4.14 17.48 -0.07
CA VAL A 48 -4.18 17.18 1.37
C VAL A 48 -4.65 18.41 2.18
N ASP A 49 -4.17 19.59 1.85
CA ASP A 49 -4.55 20.83 2.53
C ASP A 49 -6.03 21.19 2.30
N GLU A 50 -6.57 20.87 1.13
CA GLU A 50 -8.00 21.05 0.79
C GLU A 50 -8.90 20.01 1.46
N HIS A 51 -8.35 18.88 1.93
CA HIS A 51 -9.08 17.77 2.54
C HIS A 51 -8.60 17.43 3.97
N PRO A 52 -8.63 18.39 4.92
CA PRO A 52 -8.09 18.17 6.27
C PRO A 52 -8.82 17.06 7.04
N GLU A 53 -10.06 16.77 6.66
CA GLU A 53 -10.87 15.70 7.25
C GLU A 53 -10.79 14.38 6.49
N GLY A 54 -9.89 14.28 5.52
CA GLY A 54 -9.79 13.14 4.63
C GLY A 54 -10.85 13.17 3.52
N ILE A 55 -10.88 12.12 2.72
CA ILE A 55 -11.84 11.95 1.63
C ILE A 55 -12.80 10.81 1.92
N GLN A 56 -14.06 10.95 1.51
CA GLN A 56 -15.05 9.88 1.54
C GLN A 56 -15.25 9.33 0.13
N LEU A 57 -15.07 8.04 -0.04
CA LEU A 57 -15.25 7.37 -1.32
C LEU A 57 -16.67 6.79 -1.41
N GLY A 58 -17.62 7.61 -1.86
CA GLY A 58 -18.98 7.18 -2.21
C GLY A 58 -19.74 6.47 -1.09
N SER A 59 -20.46 5.42 -1.45
CA SER A 59 -21.26 4.60 -0.52
C SER A 59 -20.40 3.64 0.32
N ASP A 60 -19.20 3.29 -0.13
CA ASP A 60 -18.27 2.43 0.59
C ASP A 60 -17.28 3.29 1.37
N ASN A 61 -17.72 3.79 2.51
CA ASN A 61 -16.96 4.66 3.40
C ASN A 61 -16.63 3.96 4.73
N TRP A 62 -15.77 4.59 5.52
CA TRP A 62 -15.27 4.03 6.79
C TRP A 62 -16.38 3.73 7.83
N MET A 63 -17.57 4.32 7.71
CA MET A 63 -18.70 4.10 8.64
C MET A 63 -19.46 2.81 8.33
N ASN A 64 -19.38 2.28 7.12
CA ASN A 64 -20.12 1.11 6.68
C ASN A 64 -19.25 -0.04 6.15
N SER A 65 -17.93 0.12 6.18
CA SER A 65 -16.98 -0.89 5.72
C SER A 65 -15.74 -0.93 6.60
N HIS A 66 -15.43 -2.08 7.17
CA HIS A 66 -14.20 -2.32 7.93
C HIS A 66 -12.92 -2.18 7.09
N PHE A 67 -13.03 -2.09 5.77
CA PHE A 67 -11.88 -2.00 4.85
C PHE A 67 -11.70 -0.62 4.25
N ALA A 68 -12.68 0.27 4.40
CA ALA A 68 -12.58 1.65 3.97
C ALA A 68 -11.96 2.54 5.06
N CYS A 69 -11.39 3.66 4.64
CA CYS A 69 -10.90 4.72 5.51
C CYS A 69 -11.01 6.07 4.78
N ALA A 70 -10.99 7.16 5.53
CA ALA A 70 -11.01 8.50 4.95
C ALA A 70 -9.63 9.00 4.50
N HIS A 71 -8.58 8.20 4.59
CA HIS A 71 -7.18 8.58 4.34
C HIS A 71 -6.65 9.73 5.22
N LYS A 72 -7.30 10.01 6.35
CA LYS A 72 -6.94 11.10 7.26
C LYS A 72 -5.58 10.86 7.92
N VAL A 73 -5.26 9.61 8.30
CA VAL A 73 -3.95 9.23 8.82
C VAL A 73 -2.86 9.41 7.76
N LYS A 74 -3.11 8.97 6.55
CA LYS A 74 -2.21 9.14 5.41
C LYS A 74 -1.89 10.62 5.14
N PHE A 75 -2.89 11.49 5.23
CA PHE A 75 -2.74 12.93 5.03
C PHE A 75 -1.94 13.59 6.16
N ASP A 76 -2.21 13.22 7.43
CA ASP A 76 -1.43 13.68 8.58
C ASP A 76 0.04 13.25 8.47
N LEU A 77 0.29 12.01 8.06
CA LEU A 77 1.65 11.53 7.83
C LEU A 77 2.36 12.28 6.71
N PHE A 78 1.65 12.60 5.63
CA PHE A 78 2.22 13.42 4.56
C PHE A 78 2.60 14.83 5.02
N GLN A 79 1.73 15.50 5.78
CA GLN A 79 2.01 16.82 6.35
C GLN A 79 3.23 16.81 7.28
N ARG A 80 3.45 15.71 8.01
CA ARG A 80 4.60 15.56 8.93
C ARG A 80 5.91 15.22 8.21
N TYR A 81 5.85 14.38 7.18
CA TYR A 81 7.05 13.75 6.61
C TYR A 81 7.34 14.13 5.17
N GLY A 82 6.41 14.76 4.47
CA GLY A 82 6.59 15.18 3.07
C GLY A 82 6.65 14.05 2.06
N ALA A 83 6.28 12.83 2.46
CA ALA A 83 6.19 11.67 1.58
C ALA A 83 4.83 10.95 1.79
N ILE A 84 4.34 10.29 0.76
CA ILE A 84 3.03 9.65 0.79
C ILE A 84 3.16 8.25 1.40
N ALA A 85 2.56 8.01 2.55
CA ALA A 85 2.41 6.66 3.09
C ALA A 85 1.47 5.86 2.18
N ALA A 86 1.95 4.76 1.58
CA ALA A 86 1.25 4.12 0.46
C ALA A 86 0.05 3.26 0.89
N ALA A 87 0.13 2.60 2.04
CA ALA A 87 -0.93 1.72 2.54
C ALA A 87 -2.19 2.49 2.96
N GLY A 88 -3.29 1.79 3.18
CA GLY A 88 -4.50 2.35 3.80
C GLY A 88 -4.29 2.65 5.28
N ASP A 89 -5.08 3.58 5.83
CA ASP A 89 -4.93 4.08 7.21
C ASP A 89 -4.88 2.95 8.25
N ARG A 90 -5.72 1.93 8.12
CA ARG A 90 -5.72 0.76 9.03
C ARG A 90 -4.37 0.06 9.16
N HIS A 91 -3.63 -0.08 8.05
CA HIS A 91 -2.31 -0.69 8.06
C HIS A 91 -1.26 0.29 8.60
N LEU A 92 -1.33 1.56 8.23
CA LEU A 92 -0.40 2.59 8.72
C LEU A 92 -0.42 2.71 10.24
N VAL A 93 -1.61 2.65 10.85
CA VAL A 93 -1.76 2.78 12.30
C VAL A 93 -1.20 1.57 13.08
N GLU A 94 -1.12 0.39 12.46
CA GLU A 94 -0.49 -0.79 13.06
C GLU A 94 1.01 -0.57 13.31
N PHE A 95 1.67 0.23 12.47
CA PHE A 95 3.08 0.59 12.62
C PHE A 95 3.31 1.77 13.59
N LEU A 96 2.26 2.56 13.86
CA LEU A 96 2.30 3.78 14.66
C LEU A 96 1.15 3.81 15.70
N PRO A 97 0.93 2.73 16.46
CA PRO A 97 -0.26 2.59 17.31
C PRO A 97 -0.35 3.66 18.39
N GLN A 98 0.79 4.12 18.90
CA GLN A 98 0.86 5.15 19.93
C GLN A 98 0.30 6.51 19.49
N TRP A 99 0.11 6.73 18.19
CA TRP A 99 -0.38 8.01 17.67
C TRP A 99 -1.87 7.95 17.29
N TYR A 100 -2.35 6.79 16.88
CA TYR A 100 -3.66 6.67 16.23
C TYR A 100 -4.56 5.57 16.83
N LEU A 101 -4.03 4.73 17.75
CA LEU A 101 -4.74 3.56 18.30
C LEU A 101 -4.81 3.56 19.84
N HIS A 102 -5.00 4.73 20.47
CA HIS A 102 -5.15 4.79 21.92
C HIS A 102 -6.46 4.18 22.42
N SER A 103 -7.52 4.33 21.65
CA SER A 103 -8.86 3.84 21.97
C SER A 103 -9.71 3.69 20.71
N PRO A 104 -10.86 3.00 20.79
CA PRO A 104 -11.83 2.97 19.69
C PRO A 104 -12.28 4.35 19.22
N GLU A 105 -12.45 5.30 20.16
CA GLU A 105 -12.83 6.68 19.86
C GLU A 105 -11.76 7.39 19.05
N THR A 106 -10.47 7.10 19.32
CA THR A 106 -9.36 7.62 18.53
C THR A 106 -9.42 7.12 17.08
N ALA A 107 -9.70 5.83 16.86
CA ALA A 107 -9.88 5.27 15.52
C ALA A 107 -11.02 5.97 14.77
N HIS A 108 -12.16 6.19 15.43
CA HIS A 108 -13.28 6.94 14.87
C HIS A 108 -12.94 8.40 14.53
N GLN A 109 -12.17 9.09 15.37
CA GLN A 109 -11.69 10.46 15.11
C GLN A 109 -10.79 10.52 13.86
N TRP A 110 -10.01 9.46 13.63
CA TRP A 110 -9.16 9.30 12.45
C TRP A 110 -9.87 8.67 11.26
N LYS A 111 -11.19 8.38 11.38
CA LYS A 111 -12.09 7.93 10.32
C LYS A 111 -11.63 6.64 9.63
N PHE A 112 -11.31 5.66 10.44
CA PHE A 112 -11.13 4.26 10.03
C PHE A 112 -11.74 3.34 11.08
N ASP A 113 -12.01 2.08 10.69
CA ASP A 113 -12.50 1.04 11.58
C ASP A 113 -11.53 -0.14 11.62
N LEU A 114 -11.59 -0.92 12.70
CA LEU A 114 -10.83 -2.16 12.85
C LEU A 114 -11.73 -3.35 12.55
N THR A 115 -11.17 -4.39 11.95
CA THR A 115 -11.94 -5.59 11.62
C THR A 115 -12.15 -6.44 12.87
N PRO A 116 -13.39 -6.66 13.36
CA PRO A 116 -13.65 -7.53 14.49
C PRO A 116 -13.26 -8.98 14.19
N VAL A 117 -12.81 -9.71 15.22
CA VAL A 117 -12.48 -11.15 15.09
C VAL A 117 -13.70 -11.94 14.64
N SER A 118 -14.88 -11.66 15.21
CA SER A 118 -16.14 -12.30 14.80
C SER A 118 -16.45 -12.14 13.32
N TRP A 119 -16.18 -10.95 12.75
CA TRP A 119 -16.32 -10.72 11.32
C TRP A 119 -15.38 -11.64 10.51
N ARG A 120 -14.13 -11.82 10.96
CA ARG A 120 -13.14 -12.69 10.31
C ARG A 120 -13.58 -14.15 10.34
N GLU A 121 -14.12 -14.62 11.46
CA GLU A 121 -14.64 -15.98 11.60
C GLU A 121 -15.84 -16.23 10.69
N ASP A 122 -16.76 -15.29 10.60
CA ASP A 122 -17.93 -15.41 9.74
C ASP A 122 -17.56 -15.30 8.24
N ASP A 123 -16.63 -14.45 7.88
CA ASP A 123 -16.11 -14.37 6.52
C ASP A 123 -15.38 -15.66 6.12
N LEU A 124 -14.62 -16.27 7.02
CA LEU A 124 -13.98 -17.57 6.77
C LEU A 124 -15.03 -18.63 6.44
N LYS A 125 -16.10 -18.75 7.23
CA LYS A 125 -17.19 -19.71 7.00
C LYS A 125 -17.84 -19.49 5.62
N LYS A 126 -18.11 -18.22 5.28
CA LYS A 126 -18.67 -17.85 3.96
C LYS A 126 -17.74 -18.23 2.81
N ARG A 127 -16.44 -17.98 2.95
CA ARG A 127 -15.45 -18.34 1.91
C ARG A 127 -15.30 -19.85 1.76
N MET A 128 -15.34 -20.61 2.85
CA MET A 128 -15.33 -22.07 2.80
C MET A 128 -16.57 -22.59 2.07
N GLN A 129 -17.76 -22.10 2.44
CA GLN A 129 -19.00 -22.48 1.75
C GLN A 129 -18.97 -22.13 0.26
N ARG A 130 -18.48 -20.94 -0.08
CA ARG A 130 -18.34 -20.55 -1.49
C ARG A 130 -17.38 -21.46 -2.25
N SER A 131 -16.29 -21.90 -1.63
CA SER A 131 -15.37 -22.85 -2.24
C SER A 131 -16.07 -24.18 -2.56
N ASP A 132 -16.89 -24.68 -1.65
CA ASP A 132 -17.69 -25.91 -1.87
C ASP A 132 -18.73 -25.72 -2.99
N ASP A 133 -19.37 -24.56 -3.04
CA ASP A 133 -20.36 -24.23 -4.07
C ASP A 133 -19.73 -24.08 -5.46
N LEU A 134 -18.52 -23.49 -5.55
CA LEU A 134 -17.72 -23.45 -6.79
C LEU A 134 -17.29 -24.86 -7.23
N LEU A 135 -16.79 -25.68 -6.32
CA LEU A 135 -16.35 -27.06 -6.63
C LEU A 135 -17.51 -27.97 -7.04
N SER A 136 -18.67 -27.77 -6.46
CA SER A 136 -19.89 -28.53 -6.82
C SER A 136 -20.62 -28.01 -8.05
N GLY A 137 -20.18 -26.88 -8.63
CA GLY A 137 -20.83 -26.26 -9.78
C GLY A 137 -22.15 -25.52 -9.47
N LYS A 138 -22.45 -25.28 -8.19
CA LYS A 138 -23.64 -24.50 -7.80
C LYS A 138 -23.43 -23.00 -8.07
N GLU A 139 -22.18 -22.51 -7.92
CA GLU A 139 -21.78 -21.13 -8.23
C GLU A 139 -20.84 -21.16 -9.45
N PRO A 140 -21.04 -20.33 -10.49
CA PRO A 140 -20.09 -20.20 -11.58
C PRO A 140 -18.83 -19.48 -11.11
N LEU A 141 -17.67 -19.85 -11.68
CA LEU A 141 -16.43 -19.13 -11.43
C LEU A 141 -16.52 -17.73 -12.03
N ASP A 142 -16.41 -16.71 -11.19
CA ASP A 142 -16.31 -15.31 -11.62
C ASP A 142 -14.89 -15.03 -12.13
N LEU A 143 -14.79 -14.71 -13.42
CA LEU A 143 -13.52 -14.34 -14.08
C LEU A 143 -13.35 -12.84 -14.24
N THR A 144 -14.17 -12.03 -13.57
CA THR A 144 -14.03 -10.57 -13.58
C THR A 144 -12.67 -10.18 -12.99
N PRO A 145 -11.88 -9.33 -13.68
CA PRO A 145 -10.58 -8.89 -13.17
C PRO A 145 -10.72 -8.21 -11.81
N SER A 146 -9.97 -8.66 -10.81
CA SER A 146 -9.99 -8.11 -9.45
C SER A 146 -9.28 -6.77 -9.30
N GLY A 147 -8.57 -6.31 -10.36
CA GLY A 147 -7.68 -5.14 -10.30
C GLY A 147 -6.28 -5.46 -9.77
N GLU A 148 -6.03 -6.69 -9.29
CA GLU A 148 -4.71 -7.15 -8.86
C GLU A 148 -3.78 -7.39 -10.06
N GLU A 149 -2.49 -7.08 -9.87
CA GLU A 149 -1.48 -7.17 -10.94
C GLU A 149 -0.86 -8.57 -11.11
N GLY A 150 -1.21 -9.56 -10.27
CA GLY A 150 -0.58 -10.88 -10.27
C GLY A 150 -0.50 -11.55 -11.63
N HIS A 151 -1.55 -11.46 -12.44
CA HIS A 151 -1.57 -12.00 -13.79
C HIS A 151 -0.64 -11.27 -14.76
N LEU A 152 -0.41 -9.95 -14.57
CA LEU A 152 0.51 -9.15 -15.36
C LEU A 152 1.96 -9.49 -15.01
N LEU A 153 2.24 -9.67 -13.69
CA LEU A 153 3.55 -10.12 -13.20
C LEU A 153 3.90 -11.49 -13.79
N LEU A 154 2.95 -12.43 -13.77
CA LEU A 154 3.13 -13.75 -14.37
C LEU A 154 3.38 -13.67 -15.87
N LYS A 155 2.61 -12.87 -16.59
CA LYS A 155 2.86 -12.61 -18.04
C LYS A 155 4.28 -12.11 -18.29
N ALA A 156 4.75 -11.15 -17.49
CA ALA A 156 6.10 -10.60 -17.62
C ALA A 156 7.17 -11.67 -17.40
N LEU A 157 7.05 -12.48 -16.34
CA LEU A 157 7.96 -13.57 -16.04
C LEU A 157 7.98 -14.66 -17.13
N LEU A 158 6.87 -14.89 -17.81
CA LEU A 158 6.80 -15.77 -18.97
C LEU A 158 7.36 -15.13 -20.27
N GLY A 159 7.78 -13.85 -20.22
CA GLY A 159 8.34 -13.15 -21.37
C GLY A 159 7.29 -12.65 -22.35
N LEU A 160 6.04 -12.47 -21.92
CA LEU A 160 4.93 -11.96 -22.73
C LEU A 160 4.73 -10.44 -22.58
N GLY A 161 5.76 -9.74 -22.11
CA GLY A 161 5.82 -8.31 -21.89
C GLY A 161 6.72 -8.00 -20.69
N ASN A 162 6.82 -6.72 -20.34
CA ASN A 162 7.52 -6.26 -19.15
C ASN A 162 6.57 -5.38 -18.33
N ILE A 163 6.79 -5.33 -17.01
CA ILE A 163 6.02 -4.44 -16.13
C ILE A 163 6.92 -3.96 -14.97
N VAL A 164 6.74 -2.71 -14.58
CA VAL A 164 7.28 -2.19 -13.32
C VAL A 164 6.17 -2.24 -12.29
N SER A 165 6.41 -2.93 -11.17
CA SER A 165 5.50 -3.00 -10.05
C SER A 165 6.27 -3.10 -8.73
N ASN A 166 5.56 -2.96 -7.61
CA ASN A 166 6.17 -3.10 -6.29
C ASN A 166 6.41 -4.57 -5.96
N VAL A 167 7.49 -4.84 -5.24
CA VAL A 167 7.84 -6.20 -4.83
C VAL A 167 8.54 -6.21 -3.46
N ASN A 168 8.23 -7.22 -2.67
CA ASN A 168 8.95 -7.54 -1.43
C ASN A 168 10.09 -8.51 -1.74
N VAL A 169 11.33 -8.03 -1.66
CA VAL A 169 12.55 -8.81 -1.93
C VAL A 169 13.66 -8.41 -0.96
N PRO A 170 14.67 -9.29 -0.74
CA PRO A 170 15.83 -8.93 0.05
C PRO A 170 16.52 -7.67 -0.49
N ASN A 171 16.89 -6.77 0.42
CA ASN A 171 17.64 -5.57 0.08
C ASN A 171 19.03 -5.95 -0.43
N GLN A 172 19.31 -5.60 -1.69
CA GLN A 172 20.61 -5.78 -2.35
C GLN A 172 21.26 -4.43 -2.65
N GLY A 173 20.79 -3.35 -1.98
CA GLY A 173 21.21 -1.97 -2.18
C GLY A 173 20.14 -1.07 -2.80
N GLN A 174 18.93 -1.57 -3.04
CA GLN A 174 17.82 -0.74 -3.54
C GLN A 174 17.38 0.32 -2.54
N ILE A 175 17.60 0.08 -1.22
CA ILE A 175 17.49 1.09 -0.17
C ILE A 175 18.83 1.08 0.59
N PRO A 176 19.82 1.93 0.20
CA PRO A 176 21.19 1.82 0.69
C PRO A 176 21.36 1.99 2.20
N ASN A 177 20.51 2.78 2.84
CA ASN A 177 20.55 3.06 4.28
C ASN A 177 19.68 2.11 5.14
N LEU A 178 19.24 0.97 4.59
CA LEU A 178 18.68 -0.17 5.31
C LEU A 178 19.61 -1.39 5.21
N PRO A 179 19.56 -2.34 6.16
CA PRO A 179 20.44 -3.52 6.15
C PRO A 179 20.32 -4.33 4.85
N ILE A 180 21.47 -4.77 4.33
CA ILE A 180 21.51 -5.72 3.22
C ILE A 180 20.90 -7.05 3.68
N GLY A 181 20.07 -7.66 2.85
CA GLY A 181 19.36 -8.91 3.13
C GLY A 181 18.00 -8.73 3.80
N ALA A 182 17.75 -7.62 4.47
CA ALA A 182 16.42 -7.32 5.02
C ALA A 182 15.37 -7.27 3.91
N VAL A 183 14.18 -7.84 4.15
CA VAL A 183 13.11 -7.79 3.15
C VAL A 183 12.51 -6.39 3.11
N VAL A 184 12.60 -5.76 1.96
CA VAL A 184 12.09 -4.40 1.70
C VAL A 184 11.14 -4.41 0.52
N GLU A 185 10.29 -3.39 0.43
CA GLU A 185 9.38 -3.19 -0.69
C GLU A 185 9.80 -1.96 -1.50
N THR A 186 10.15 -2.21 -2.76
CA THR A 186 10.51 -1.19 -3.75
C THR A 186 9.88 -1.51 -5.11
N ASN A 187 9.99 -0.58 -6.05
CA ASN A 187 9.72 -0.90 -7.45
C ASN A 187 10.72 -1.94 -7.98
N ALA A 188 10.27 -2.80 -8.88
CA ALA A 188 11.12 -3.71 -9.65
C ALA A 188 10.61 -3.85 -11.08
N LEU A 189 11.53 -4.10 -12.00
CA LEU A 189 11.22 -4.50 -13.38
C LEU A 189 11.04 -6.02 -13.43
N PHE A 190 9.86 -6.45 -13.81
CA PHE A 190 9.56 -7.85 -14.13
C PHE A 190 9.73 -8.07 -15.62
N SER A 191 10.52 -9.06 -15.99
CA SER A 191 10.79 -9.47 -17.36
C SER A 191 10.97 -10.98 -17.41
N ARG A 192 11.24 -11.57 -18.60
CA ARG A 192 11.37 -13.02 -18.78
C ARG A 192 12.31 -13.66 -17.74
N GLY A 193 11.74 -14.42 -16.77
CA GLY A 193 12.47 -15.14 -15.74
C GLY A 193 13.26 -14.26 -14.75
N ARG A 194 13.01 -12.95 -14.72
CA ARG A 194 13.79 -11.99 -13.91
C ARG A 194 12.89 -11.03 -13.15
N ILE A 195 13.36 -10.68 -11.97
CA ILE A 195 12.85 -9.59 -11.15
C ILE A 195 14.06 -8.73 -10.80
N ASP A 196 14.14 -7.55 -11.39
CA ASP A 196 15.27 -6.63 -11.20
C ASP A 196 14.81 -5.45 -10.30
N PRO A 197 15.18 -5.44 -9.00
CA PRO A 197 14.82 -4.34 -8.12
C PRO A 197 15.39 -3.01 -8.60
N ILE A 198 14.58 -1.97 -8.54
CA ILE A 198 14.96 -0.61 -8.90
C ILE A 198 15.47 0.10 -7.65
N CYS A 199 16.64 0.75 -7.76
CA CYS A 199 17.19 1.53 -6.66
C CYS A 199 16.27 2.71 -6.35
N ALA A 200 15.76 2.76 -5.12
CA ALA A 200 14.92 3.84 -4.61
C ALA A 200 15.74 4.99 -4.02
N GLY A 201 17.06 4.79 -3.85
CA GLY A 201 17.93 5.70 -3.11
C GLY A 201 17.78 5.59 -1.60
N ASP A 202 18.42 6.48 -0.88
CA ASP A 202 18.32 6.54 0.57
C ASP A 202 16.89 6.89 0.99
N MET A 203 16.37 6.16 1.97
CA MET A 203 15.13 6.54 2.63
C MET A 203 15.33 7.88 3.36
N PRO A 204 14.38 8.83 3.24
CA PRO A 204 14.48 10.12 3.92
C PRO A 204 14.74 9.97 5.42
N SER A 205 15.65 10.78 5.96
CA SER A 205 16.14 10.68 7.35
C SER A 205 15.05 10.83 8.42
N ASN A 206 13.96 11.52 8.09
CA ASN A 206 12.81 11.69 8.98
C ASN A 206 11.86 10.47 8.96
N ILE A 207 11.89 9.64 7.91
CA ILE A 207 11.10 8.42 7.77
C ILE A 207 11.89 7.19 8.20
N LEU A 208 13.19 7.17 7.93
CA LEU A 208 14.07 6.03 8.21
C LEU A 208 13.90 5.45 9.64
N PRO A 209 13.86 6.25 10.73
CA PRO A 209 13.69 5.70 12.08
C PRO A 209 12.35 4.98 12.29
N LEU A 210 11.30 5.41 11.59
CA LEU A 210 9.98 4.77 11.68
C LEU A 210 10.00 3.37 11.07
N VAL A 211 10.68 3.20 9.95
CA VAL A 211 10.74 1.94 9.20
C VAL A 211 11.83 1.03 9.77
N ALA A 212 13.02 1.55 10.03
CA ALA A 212 14.19 0.78 10.48
C ALA A 212 13.92 -0.02 11.76
N ARG A 213 13.19 0.54 12.73
CA ARG A 213 12.82 -0.20 13.95
C ARG A 213 12.07 -1.49 13.65
N HIS A 214 11.20 -1.50 12.64
CA HIS A 214 10.44 -2.69 12.24
C HIS A 214 11.32 -3.68 11.50
N VAL A 215 12.23 -3.18 10.65
CA VAL A 215 13.24 -4.01 9.97
C VAL A 215 14.07 -4.77 11.00
N TYR A 216 14.65 -4.07 11.98
CA TYR A 216 15.45 -4.73 13.03
C TYR A 216 14.62 -5.67 13.92
N ASN A 217 13.36 -5.34 14.20
CA ASN A 217 12.48 -6.25 14.92
C ASN A 217 12.21 -7.55 14.14
N GLN A 218 11.98 -7.45 12.83
CA GLN A 218 11.77 -8.60 11.96
C GLN A 218 13.04 -9.50 11.92
N GLU A 219 14.23 -8.89 11.79
CA GLU A 219 15.50 -9.60 11.85
C GLU A 219 15.68 -10.32 13.19
N ASN A 220 15.39 -9.67 14.31
CA ASN A 220 15.46 -10.27 15.63
C ASN A 220 14.47 -11.44 15.80
N ILE A 221 13.26 -11.33 15.28
CA ILE A 221 12.25 -12.40 15.30
C ILE A 221 12.75 -13.59 14.46
N LEU A 222 13.30 -13.33 13.27
CA LEU A 222 13.86 -14.37 12.41
C LEU A 222 15.00 -15.10 13.11
N GLN A 223 15.94 -14.38 13.71
CA GLN A 223 17.06 -14.99 14.45
C GLN A 223 16.59 -15.81 15.66
N ALA A 224 15.51 -15.39 16.32
CA ALA A 224 14.96 -16.15 17.45
C ALA A 224 14.17 -17.40 17.02
N ALA A 225 13.77 -17.50 15.77
CA ALA A 225 13.00 -18.61 15.20
C ALA A 225 13.88 -19.70 14.55
N LEU A 226 15.14 -19.39 14.25
CA LEU A 226 16.15 -20.29 13.65
C LEU A 226 17.00 -20.98 14.73
#